data_8f76222752af97b053524cc7f22e6f22
#
_entry.id   8f76222752af97b053524cc7f22e6f22
#
_cell.length_a   1.000
_cell.length_b   1.000
_cell.length_c   1.000
_cell.angle_alpha   90.00
_cell.angle_beta   90.00
_cell.angle_gamma   90.00
#
_symmetry.space_group_name_H-M   'P 1'
#
loop_
_entity.id
_entity.type
_entity.pdbx_description
1 polymer ?
#
loop_
_entity_poly.entity_id
_entity_poly.type
_entity_poly.pdbx_seq_one_letter_code
_entity_poly.pdbx_strand_id
1 'polypeptide(L)'
;MARTTHVTQQAERVERSRAAALLPVVGRAGVEIALIAVLYVGYVVSRTFADTAFAPARGRALDILTFEKSWRIDIESWLNDLFFAHDWIGVASSYWYATTHYFVTLGVLIWLYRRSRPLYLTARRSLVLASLIGLSFYLLMPTAPPRLVQYGYHDILSIHSNIGWWSQNGSAPKGMGDITNDLAAFPSLHAGWSLWVAIVLIMAGVPRIVQLLGLAYAVTMSLVIIGTGNHWVVDAVAGWLVVLVAFGLVTAWERGGSTSSPRQHEPD
;
A
#
# COMPACT_ATOMS: atom_id res chain seq x y z
N MET A 1 32.42 54.41 -1.95
CA MET A 1 31.97 53.44 -2.98
C MET A 1 32.33 51.95 -2.69
N ALA A 2 33.50 51.64 -2.08
CA ALA A 2 33.91 50.23 -1.85
C ALA A 2 33.05 49.38 -0.86
N ARG A 3 32.34 49.98 0.09
CA ARG A 3 31.52 49.30 1.09
C ARG A 3 30.21 48.73 0.52
N THR A 4 29.66 49.37 -0.49
CA THR A 4 28.36 48.94 -1.09
C THR A 4 28.53 47.71 -1.97
N THR A 5 29.66 47.57 -2.67
CA THR A 5 29.99 46.43 -3.52
C THR A 5 30.22 45.13 -2.72
N HIS A 6 30.82 45.21 -1.53
CA HIS A 6 31.04 44.06 -0.67
C HIS A 6 29.72 43.48 -0.10
N VAL A 7 28.76 44.33 0.27
CA VAL A 7 27.46 43.90 0.80
C VAL A 7 26.65 43.20 -0.29
N THR A 8 26.67 43.70 -1.52
CA THR A 8 25.94 43.10 -2.65
C THR A 8 26.54 41.73 -3.03
N GLN A 9 27.88 41.62 -3.09
CA GLN A 9 28.54 40.33 -3.36
C GLN A 9 28.31 39.28 -2.26
N GLN A 10 28.20 39.70 -1.01
CA GLN A 10 27.93 38.80 0.10
C GLN A 10 26.47 38.29 0.08
N ALA A 11 25.51 39.16 -0.29
CA ALA A 11 24.11 38.81 -0.50
C ALA A 11 23.94 37.81 -1.66
N GLU A 12 24.59 38.06 -2.81
CA GLU A 12 24.55 37.12 -3.94
C GLU A 12 25.19 35.77 -3.64
N ARG A 13 26.27 35.72 -2.85
CA ARG A 13 26.86 34.44 -2.39
C ARG A 13 25.94 33.66 -1.48
N VAL A 14 25.23 34.33 -0.57
CA VAL A 14 24.25 33.70 0.32
C VAL A 14 23.06 33.16 -0.46
N GLU A 15 22.54 33.89 -1.45
CA GLU A 15 21.46 33.44 -2.32
C GLU A 15 21.86 32.23 -3.18
N ARG A 16 23.05 32.27 -3.81
CA ARG A 16 23.60 31.15 -4.59
C ARG A 16 23.81 29.90 -3.71
N SER A 17 24.30 30.07 -2.48
CA SER A 17 24.46 29.00 -1.52
C SER A 17 23.11 28.38 -1.09
N ARG A 18 22.09 29.23 -0.86
CA ARG A 18 20.73 28.78 -0.56
C ARG A 18 20.09 28.07 -1.75
N ALA A 19 20.21 28.61 -2.97
CA ALA A 19 19.71 27.95 -4.17
C ALA A 19 20.40 26.61 -4.43
N ALA A 20 21.73 26.54 -4.27
CA ALA A 20 22.47 25.28 -4.40
C ALA A 20 22.09 24.24 -3.34
N ALA A 21 21.73 24.66 -2.13
CA ALA A 21 21.24 23.77 -1.07
C ALA A 21 19.79 23.28 -1.32
N LEU A 22 18.97 24.06 -2.03
CA LEU A 22 17.58 23.72 -2.34
C LEU A 22 17.46 22.75 -3.53
N LEU A 23 18.34 22.81 -4.52
CA LEU A 23 18.31 21.97 -5.72
C LEU A 23 18.22 20.46 -5.43
N PRO A 24 19.02 19.87 -4.53
CA PRO A 24 18.91 18.43 -4.22
C PRO A 24 17.63 18.10 -3.43
N VAL A 25 17.06 19.07 -2.70
CA VAL A 25 15.79 18.87 -1.98
C VAL A 25 14.63 18.87 -2.95
N VAL A 26 14.61 19.82 -3.89
CA VAL A 26 13.58 19.90 -4.95
C VAL A 26 13.64 18.67 -5.85
N GLY A 27 14.83 18.22 -6.25
CA GLY A 27 14.99 17.00 -7.05
C GLY A 27 14.48 15.73 -6.33
N ARG A 28 14.70 15.64 -5.02
CA ARG A 28 14.20 14.54 -4.20
C ARG A 28 12.67 14.56 -4.07
N ALA A 29 12.10 15.72 -3.80
CA ALA A 29 10.64 15.89 -3.76
C ALA A 29 10.00 15.57 -5.11
N GLY A 30 10.63 15.97 -6.22
CA GLY A 30 10.17 15.64 -7.57
C GLY A 30 10.07 14.13 -7.82
N VAL A 31 11.04 13.34 -7.35
CA VAL A 31 10.99 11.87 -7.45
C VAL A 31 9.82 11.30 -6.64
N GLU A 32 9.58 11.78 -5.41
CA GLU A 32 8.46 11.29 -4.60
C GLU A 32 7.11 11.61 -5.27
N ILE A 33 6.95 12.82 -5.80
CA ILE A 33 5.73 13.22 -6.52
C ILE A 33 5.55 12.36 -7.78
N ALA A 34 6.61 12.13 -8.55
CA ALA A 34 6.55 11.29 -9.75
C ALA A 34 6.13 9.84 -9.43
N LEU A 35 6.64 9.26 -8.34
CA LEU A 35 6.24 7.91 -7.91
C LEU A 35 4.75 7.85 -7.51
N ILE A 36 4.26 8.86 -6.78
CA ILE A 36 2.85 8.95 -6.42
C ILE A 36 1.99 9.10 -7.68
N ALA A 37 2.42 9.95 -8.63
CA ALA A 37 1.70 10.15 -9.89
C ALA A 37 1.64 8.85 -10.72
N VAL A 38 2.73 8.09 -10.81
CA VAL A 38 2.77 6.80 -11.51
C VAL A 38 1.81 5.80 -10.87
N LEU A 39 1.80 5.69 -9.54
CA LEU A 39 0.87 4.81 -8.83
C LEU A 39 -0.59 5.25 -9.02
N TYR A 40 -0.87 6.55 -8.97
CA TYR A 40 -2.19 7.10 -9.20
C TYR A 40 -2.69 6.83 -10.63
N VAL A 41 -1.84 7.07 -11.64
CA VAL A 41 -2.17 6.77 -13.04
C VAL A 41 -2.42 5.27 -13.23
N GLY A 42 -1.57 4.40 -12.67
CA GLY A 42 -1.77 2.95 -12.70
C GLY A 42 -3.11 2.55 -12.08
N TYR A 43 -3.49 3.15 -10.96
CA TYR A 43 -4.78 2.92 -10.32
C TYR A 43 -5.95 3.37 -11.22
N VAL A 44 -5.89 4.58 -11.80
CA VAL A 44 -6.94 5.09 -12.71
C VAL A 44 -7.08 4.20 -13.94
N VAL A 45 -5.96 3.78 -14.53
CA VAL A 45 -5.96 2.87 -15.68
C VAL A 45 -6.59 1.53 -15.31
N SER A 46 -6.19 0.91 -14.19
CA SER A 46 -6.76 -0.38 -13.77
C SER A 46 -8.28 -0.29 -13.56
N ARG A 47 -8.76 0.82 -13.03
CA ARG A 47 -10.19 1.07 -12.83
C ARG A 47 -10.95 1.22 -14.14
N THR A 48 -10.42 1.97 -15.11
CA THR A 48 -11.09 2.25 -16.40
C THR A 48 -11.47 0.96 -17.14
N PHE A 49 -10.72 -0.12 -16.93
CA PHE A 49 -10.98 -1.41 -17.53
C PHE A 49 -11.82 -2.35 -16.65
N ALA A 50 -12.07 -2.00 -15.38
CA ALA A 50 -12.79 -2.86 -14.44
C ALA A 50 -14.29 -2.99 -14.80
N ASP A 51 -14.95 -1.91 -15.19
CA ASP A 51 -16.40 -1.88 -15.42
C ASP A 51 -16.87 -2.81 -16.54
N THR A 52 -16.03 -3.12 -17.52
CA THR A 52 -16.34 -4.00 -18.64
C THR A 52 -16.08 -5.49 -18.33
N ALA A 53 -15.46 -5.82 -17.19
CA ALA A 53 -14.94 -7.14 -16.87
C ALA A 53 -15.70 -7.86 -15.73
N PHE A 54 -16.91 -7.43 -15.35
CA PHE A 54 -17.62 -7.99 -14.18
C PHE A 54 -17.86 -9.50 -14.28
N ALA A 55 -18.36 -10.02 -15.41
CA ALA A 55 -18.64 -11.45 -15.54
C ALA A 55 -17.36 -12.33 -15.44
N PRO A 56 -16.25 -12.02 -16.13
CA PRO A 56 -14.98 -12.71 -15.91
C PRO A 56 -14.41 -12.54 -14.49
N ALA A 57 -14.56 -11.36 -13.89
CA ALA A 57 -14.08 -11.10 -12.52
C ALA A 57 -14.84 -11.93 -11.49
N ARG A 58 -16.18 -12.09 -11.68
CA ARG A 58 -17.00 -12.97 -10.86
C ARG A 58 -16.63 -14.44 -11.07
N GLY A 59 -16.31 -14.86 -12.30
CA GLY A 59 -15.84 -16.21 -12.58
C GLY A 59 -14.58 -16.53 -11.77
N ARG A 60 -13.55 -15.66 -11.82
CA ARG A 60 -12.32 -15.82 -11.03
C ARG A 60 -12.58 -15.86 -9.51
N ALA A 61 -13.50 -15.04 -9.02
CA ALA A 61 -13.89 -15.07 -7.61
C ALA A 61 -14.47 -16.43 -7.19
N LEU A 62 -15.29 -17.05 -8.04
CA LEU A 62 -15.85 -18.38 -7.80
C LEU A 62 -14.79 -19.49 -7.88
N ASP A 63 -13.80 -19.33 -8.75
CA ASP A 63 -12.64 -20.24 -8.81
C ASP A 63 -11.82 -20.17 -7.52
N ILE A 64 -11.58 -18.94 -6.99
CA ILE A 64 -10.94 -18.74 -5.68
C ILE A 64 -11.76 -19.41 -4.58
N LEU A 65 -13.06 -19.15 -4.48
CA LEU A 65 -13.92 -19.77 -3.48
C LEU A 65 -13.88 -21.32 -3.56
N THR A 66 -13.89 -21.86 -4.77
CA THR A 66 -13.80 -23.31 -4.99
C THR A 66 -12.46 -23.85 -4.49
N PHE A 67 -11.38 -23.16 -4.77
CA PHE A 67 -10.04 -23.48 -4.25
C PHE A 67 -10.02 -23.43 -2.73
N GLU A 68 -10.49 -22.35 -2.09
CA GLU A 68 -10.51 -22.18 -0.64
C GLU A 68 -11.33 -23.28 0.05
N LYS A 69 -12.50 -23.62 -0.49
CA LYS A 69 -13.31 -24.75 -0.01
C LYS A 69 -12.57 -26.10 -0.09
N SER A 70 -11.86 -26.34 -1.18
CA SER A 70 -11.09 -27.58 -1.35
C SER A 70 -9.97 -27.74 -0.31
N TRP A 71 -9.41 -26.62 0.16
CA TRP A 71 -8.38 -26.56 1.19
C TRP A 71 -8.94 -26.31 2.59
N ARG A 72 -10.25 -26.14 2.73
CA ARG A 72 -10.95 -25.84 4.00
C ARG A 72 -10.43 -24.58 4.70
N ILE A 73 -10.14 -23.54 3.92
CA ILE A 73 -9.68 -22.23 4.40
C ILE A 73 -10.70 -21.12 4.14
N ASP A 74 -11.89 -21.46 3.67
CA ASP A 74 -13.02 -20.57 3.32
C ASP A 74 -13.71 -20.03 4.60
N ILE A 75 -12.99 -19.18 5.33
CA ILE A 75 -13.49 -18.57 6.59
C ILE A 75 -14.30 -17.30 6.37
N GLU A 76 -14.39 -16.80 5.12
CA GLU A 76 -14.99 -15.50 4.77
C GLU A 76 -16.43 -15.40 5.25
N SER A 77 -17.26 -16.42 4.96
CA SER A 77 -18.66 -16.39 5.33
C SER A 77 -18.84 -16.30 6.84
N TRP A 78 -18.15 -17.15 7.59
CA TRP A 78 -18.21 -17.14 9.05
C TRP A 78 -17.74 -15.82 9.65
N LEU A 79 -16.63 -15.28 9.16
CA LEU A 79 -16.07 -14.02 9.66
C LEU A 79 -16.94 -12.81 9.29
N ASN A 80 -17.51 -12.82 8.10
CA ASN A 80 -18.42 -11.78 7.60
C ASN A 80 -19.74 -11.78 8.39
N ASP A 81 -20.31 -12.96 8.67
CA ASP A 81 -21.49 -13.10 9.51
C ASP A 81 -21.23 -12.59 10.94
N LEU A 82 -20.04 -12.87 11.51
CA LEU A 82 -19.64 -12.34 12.80
C LEU A 82 -19.59 -10.82 12.81
N PHE A 83 -19.04 -10.19 11.76
CA PHE A 83 -18.95 -8.73 11.62
C PHE A 83 -20.34 -8.10 11.43
N PHE A 84 -21.21 -8.78 10.68
CA PHE A 84 -22.59 -8.37 10.47
C PHE A 84 -23.45 -8.47 11.74
N ALA A 85 -23.28 -9.56 12.51
CA ALA A 85 -24.06 -9.80 13.73
C ALA A 85 -23.73 -8.84 14.88
N HIS A 86 -22.58 -8.14 14.82
CA HIS A 86 -22.11 -7.25 15.90
C HIS A 86 -21.76 -5.89 15.35
N ASP A 87 -22.71 -4.95 15.41
CA ASP A 87 -22.55 -3.57 14.90
C ASP A 87 -21.23 -2.90 15.31
N TRP A 88 -20.81 -3.05 16.56
CA TRP A 88 -19.55 -2.43 17.01
C TRP A 88 -18.31 -2.98 16.30
N ILE A 89 -18.30 -4.29 15.94
CA ILE A 89 -17.24 -4.89 15.14
C ILE A 89 -17.33 -4.34 13.71
N GLY A 90 -18.53 -4.32 13.13
CA GLY A 90 -18.78 -3.80 11.79
C GLY A 90 -18.32 -2.35 11.64
N VAL A 91 -18.69 -1.49 12.58
CA VAL A 91 -18.27 -0.07 12.62
C VAL A 91 -16.75 0.07 12.77
N ALA A 92 -16.16 -0.58 13.78
CA ALA A 92 -14.72 -0.49 14.04
C ALA A 92 -13.91 -1.00 12.85
N SER A 93 -14.31 -2.12 12.24
CA SER A 93 -13.64 -2.70 11.08
C SER A 93 -13.79 -1.84 9.83
N SER A 94 -14.92 -1.17 9.64
CA SER A 94 -15.13 -0.24 8.52
C SER A 94 -14.19 0.97 8.62
N TYR A 95 -14.06 1.58 9.79
CA TYR A 95 -13.07 2.65 10.02
C TYR A 95 -11.64 2.13 9.86
N TRP A 96 -11.33 0.95 10.39
CA TRP A 96 -10.00 0.34 10.25
C TRP A 96 -9.63 0.13 8.78
N TYR A 97 -10.52 -0.47 8.01
CA TYR A 97 -10.36 -0.70 6.57
C TYR A 97 -10.13 0.61 5.82
N ALA A 98 -10.98 1.60 6.04
CA ALA A 98 -10.99 2.84 5.26
C ALA A 98 -9.82 3.79 5.60
N THR A 99 -9.14 3.63 6.75
CA THR A 99 -8.18 4.64 7.22
C THR A 99 -6.78 4.12 7.51
N THR A 100 -6.65 2.98 8.23
CA THR A 100 -5.39 2.66 8.90
C THR A 100 -4.24 2.39 7.94
N HIS A 101 -4.50 1.72 6.81
CA HIS A 101 -3.44 1.39 5.85
C HIS A 101 -2.79 2.64 5.23
N TYR A 102 -3.53 3.73 5.03
CA TYR A 102 -2.97 5.00 4.58
C TYR A 102 -2.14 5.68 5.67
N PHE A 103 -2.76 5.89 6.85
CA PHE A 103 -2.12 6.66 7.92
C PHE A 103 -0.92 5.95 8.51
N VAL A 104 -1.00 4.64 8.72
CA VAL A 104 0.11 3.85 9.28
C VAL A 104 1.26 3.77 8.28
N THR A 105 0.99 3.46 7.01
CA THR A 105 2.02 3.38 5.98
C THR A 105 2.73 4.72 5.78
N LEU A 106 1.96 5.81 5.67
CA LEU A 106 2.52 7.16 5.54
C LEU A 106 3.32 7.56 6.79
N GLY A 107 2.80 7.28 7.98
CA GLY A 107 3.48 7.54 9.25
C GLY A 107 4.83 6.82 9.33
N VAL A 108 4.87 5.54 8.95
CA VAL A 108 6.11 4.74 8.91
C VAL A 108 7.07 5.28 7.86
N LEU A 109 6.63 5.67 6.67
CA LEU A 109 7.47 6.29 5.65
C LEU A 109 8.10 7.59 6.13
N ILE A 110 7.30 8.49 6.75
CA ILE A 110 7.79 9.76 7.30
C ILE A 110 8.79 9.51 8.43
N TRP A 111 8.50 8.55 9.30
CA TRP A 111 9.41 8.18 10.40
C TRP A 111 10.73 7.63 9.87
N LEU A 112 10.72 6.72 8.89
CA LEU A 112 11.92 6.19 8.25
C LEU A 112 12.73 7.27 7.54
N TYR A 113 12.07 8.17 6.83
CA TYR A 113 12.72 9.28 6.14
C TYR A 113 13.59 10.13 7.09
N ARG A 114 13.12 10.30 8.34
CA ARG A 114 13.82 11.04 9.39
C ARG A 114 14.87 10.20 10.12
N ARG A 115 14.69 8.88 10.19
CA ARG A 115 15.53 7.97 10.99
C ARG A 115 16.70 7.39 10.21
N SER A 116 16.49 6.91 9.00
CA SER A 116 17.48 6.20 8.22
C SER A 116 17.22 6.30 6.73
N ARG A 117 18.01 7.11 6.05
CA ARG A 117 17.87 7.30 4.60
C ARG A 117 18.03 6.01 3.79
N PRO A 118 19.03 5.14 4.04
CA PRO A 118 19.16 3.88 3.32
C PRO A 118 17.92 3.00 3.48
N LEU A 119 17.48 2.78 4.73
CA LEU A 119 16.31 1.95 5.01
C LEU A 119 15.02 2.53 4.38
N TYR A 120 14.86 3.86 4.41
CA TYR A 120 13.77 4.54 3.73
C TYR A 120 13.74 4.23 2.24
N LEU A 121 14.90 4.27 1.57
CA LEU A 121 14.97 4.02 0.12
C LEU A 121 14.59 2.57 -0.21
N THR A 122 15.11 1.60 0.52
CA THR A 122 14.76 0.18 0.36
C THR A 122 13.26 -0.05 0.61
N ALA A 123 12.75 0.46 1.71
CA ALA A 123 11.35 0.36 2.11
C ALA A 123 10.41 1.01 1.08
N ARG A 124 10.71 2.23 0.63
CA ARG A 124 9.94 2.93 -0.40
C ARG A 124 9.93 2.17 -1.72
N ARG A 125 11.10 1.71 -2.20
CA ARG A 125 11.21 0.96 -3.45
C ARG A 125 10.41 -0.33 -3.40
N SER A 126 10.47 -1.07 -2.29
CA SER A 126 9.69 -2.30 -2.13
C SER A 126 8.19 -2.03 -2.09
N LEU A 127 7.74 -0.94 -1.43
CA LEU A 127 6.33 -0.56 -1.40
C LEU A 127 5.82 -0.17 -2.79
N VAL A 128 6.59 0.65 -3.52
CA VAL A 128 6.24 1.05 -4.90
C VAL A 128 6.19 -0.16 -5.82
N LEU A 129 7.20 -1.03 -5.77
CA LEU A 129 7.23 -2.24 -6.59
C LEU A 129 6.05 -3.17 -6.27
N ALA A 130 5.76 -3.42 -4.99
CA ALA A 130 4.61 -4.22 -4.56
C ALA A 130 3.29 -3.62 -5.07
N SER A 131 3.14 -2.30 -4.97
CA SER A 131 1.94 -1.61 -5.46
C SER A 131 1.81 -1.71 -6.98
N LEU A 132 2.89 -1.56 -7.74
CA LEU A 132 2.88 -1.73 -9.19
C LEU A 132 2.52 -3.16 -9.61
N ILE A 133 3.05 -4.17 -8.91
CA ILE A 133 2.68 -5.57 -9.13
C ILE A 133 1.18 -5.76 -8.85
N GLY A 134 0.66 -5.29 -7.73
CA GLY A 134 -0.76 -5.39 -7.39
C GLY A 134 -1.66 -4.69 -8.43
N LEU A 135 -1.31 -3.46 -8.83
CA LEU A 135 -2.04 -2.72 -9.87
C LEU A 135 -2.02 -3.45 -11.23
N SER A 136 -0.91 -4.14 -11.56
CA SER A 136 -0.84 -4.97 -12.77
C SER A 136 -1.84 -6.12 -12.72
N PHE A 137 -2.01 -6.77 -11.56
CA PHE A 137 -3.04 -7.79 -11.38
C PHE A 137 -4.44 -7.22 -11.49
N TYR A 138 -4.72 -6.04 -10.92
CA TYR A 138 -6.03 -5.39 -11.05
C TYR A 138 -6.40 -5.08 -12.51
N LEU A 139 -5.40 -4.76 -13.32
CA LEU A 139 -5.58 -4.52 -14.75
C LEU A 139 -5.77 -5.81 -15.55
N LEU A 140 -4.91 -6.81 -15.31
CA LEU A 140 -4.84 -8.03 -16.13
C LEU A 140 -5.82 -9.11 -15.66
N MET A 141 -6.13 -9.15 -14.37
CA MET A 141 -6.94 -10.18 -13.70
C MET A 141 -7.94 -9.54 -12.72
N PRO A 142 -8.82 -8.61 -13.15
CA PRO A 142 -9.83 -8.03 -12.26
C PRO A 142 -10.61 -9.16 -11.58
N THR A 143 -10.77 -9.09 -10.26
CA THR A 143 -11.38 -10.15 -9.44
C THR A 143 -12.42 -9.53 -8.52
N ALA A 144 -13.62 -10.11 -8.49
CA ALA A 144 -14.71 -9.62 -7.66
C ALA A 144 -14.49 -10.02 -6.18
N PRO A 145 -14.71 -9.09 -5.23
CA PRO A 145 -14.71 -9.43 -3.81
C PRO A 145 -15.93 -10.25 -3.41
N PRO A 146 -15.91 -10.91 -2.22
CA PRO A 146 -17.04 -11.69 -1.71
C PRO A 146 -18.38 -10.95 -1.74
N ARG A 147 -18.41 -9.70 -1.31
CA ARG A 147 -19.63 -8.85 -1.27
C ARG A 147 -20.33 -8.66 -2.60
N LEU A 148 -19.65 -8.86 -3.72
CA LEU A 148 -20.22 -8.72 -5.07
C LEU A 148 -20.64 -10.05 -5.73
N VAL A 149 -20.34 -11.21 -5.13
CA VAL A 149 -20.67 -12.50 -5.76
C VAL A 149 -22.07 -13.04 -5.40
N GLN A 150 -22.80 -12.41 -4.48
CA GLN A 150 -24.20 -12.73 -4.14
C GLN A 150 -24.41 -14.13 -3.48
N TYR A 151 -23.46 -14.62 -2.69
CA TYR A 151 -23.58 -15.88 -1.94
C TYR A 151 -23.79 -15.67 -0.42
N GLY A 152 -24.60 -14.68 -0.05
CA GLY A 152 -24.91 -14.41 1.36
C GLY A 152 -23.85 -13.55 2.07
N TYR A 153 -22.90 -12.96 1.36
CA TYR A 153 -21.94 -12.05 1.96
C TYR A 153 -22.54 -10.64 2.15
N HIS A 154 -22.27 -10.03 3.30
CA HIS A 154 -22.69 -8.69 3.66
C HIS A 154 -21.61 -7.67 3.29
N ASP A 155 -22.00 -6.56 2.67
CA ASP A 155 -21.11 -5.40 2.46
C ASP A 155 -21.10 -4.53 3.73
N ILE A 156 -20.19 -4.84 4.64
CA ILE A 156 -20.11 -4.20 5.96
C ILE A 156 -19.83 -2.69 5.84
N LEU A 157 -19.00 -2.29 4.87
CA LEU A 157 -18.71 -0.87 4.64
C LEU A 157 -19.97 -0.12 4.18
N SER A 158 -20.72 -0.67 3.22
CA SER A 158 -21.94 -0.09 2.72
C SER A 158 -22.99 0.06 3.82
N ILE A 159 -23.17 -0.95 4.66
CA ILE A 159 -24.10 -0.94 5.81
C ILE A 159 -23.80 0.22 6.76
N HIS A 160 -22.52 0.49 7.04
CA HIS A 160 -22.10 1.54 7.96
C HIS A 160 -21.67 2.85 7.27
N SER A 161 -22.00 3.04 5.98
CA SER A 161 -21.60 4.23 5.21
C SER A 161 -22.25 5.52 5.72
N ASN A 162 -23.41 5.45 6.38
CA ASN A 162 -24.12 6.60 6.96
C ASN A 162 -23.33 7.29 8.09
N ILE A 163 -22.53 6.54 8.84
CA ILE A 163 -21.73 7.04 9.98
C ILE A 163 -20.27 7.28 9.63
N GLY A 164 -19.80 6.79 8.48
CA GLY A 164 -18.42 6.94 8.02
C GLY A 164 -18.22 8.07 7.02
N TRP A 165 -16.97 8.30 6.62
CA TRP A 165 -16.59 9.26 5.58
C TRP A 165 -16.57 8.62 4.17
N TRP A 166 -16.65 7.29 4.06
CA TRP A 166 -16.70 6.52 2.82
C TRP A 166 -18.10 6.49 2.20
N SER A 167 -18.17 6.18 0.91
CA SER A 167 -19.43 6.08 0.16
C SER A 167 -20.11 4.71 0.34
N GLN A 168 -21.34 4.58 -0.12
CA GLN A 168 -22.04 3.29 -0.18
C GLN A 168 -21.40 2.32 -1.20
N ASN A 169 -20.71 2.85 -2.19
CA ASN A 169 -20.11 2.09 -3.29
C ASN A 169 -18.61 1.91 -3.08
N GLY A 170 -18.19 1.41 -1.91
CA GLY A 170 -16.79 1.13 -1.59
C GLY A 170 -16.14 2.11 -0.61
N SER A 171 -14.80 2.02 -0.48
CA SER A 171 -14.03 2.76 0.52
C SER A 171 -13.67 4.20 0.13
N ALA A 172 -14.06 4.69 -1.04
CA ALA A 172 -13.82 6.07 -1.45
C ALA A 172 -14.63 7.06 -0.63
N PRO A 173 -14.17 8.32 -0.47
CA PRO A 173 -14.92 9.37 0.19
C PRO A 173 -16.31 9.59 -0.43
N LYS A 174 -17.27 10.04 0.39
CA LYS A 174 -18.61 10.42 -0.09
C LYS A 174 -18.50 11.43 -1.23
N GLY A 175 -19.21 11.20 -2.32
CA GLY A 175 -19.14 11.99 -3.54
C GLY A 175 -18.00 11.61 -4.50
N MET A 176 -17.15 10.65 -4.13
CA MET A 176 -16.03 10.14 -4.94
C MET A 176 -16.16 8.63 -5.21
N GLY A 177 -17.32 8.02 -4.99
CA GLY A 177 -17.56 6.59 -5.17
C GLY A 177 -17.21 6.07 -6.56
N ASP A 178 -17.39 6.94 -7.59
CA ASP A 178 -17.03 6.61 -8.97
C ASP A 178 -15.53 6.42 -9.22
N ILE A 179 -14.64 6.75 -8.27
CA ILE A 179 -13.21 6.49 -8.39
C ILE A 179 -12.77 5.19 -7.75
N THR A 180 -13.67 4.40 -7.18
CA THR A 180 -13.35 3.09 -6.58
C THR A 180 -13.21 2.02 -7.65
N ASN A 181 -12.20 1.15 -7.54
CA ASN A 181 -12.09 -0.06 -8.35
C ASN A 181 -12.68 -1.24 -7.56
N ASP A 182 -13.96 -1.55 -7.82
CA ASP A 182 -14.69 -2.60 -7.11
C ASP A 182 -14.22 -4.03 -7.45
N LEU A 183 -13.47 -4.20 -8.54
CA LEU A 183 -12.95 -5.50 -8.99
C LEU A 183 -11.47 -5.69 -8.66
N ALA A 184 -10.94 -4.91 -7.72
CA ALA A 184 -9.55 -4.96 -7.28
C ALA A 184 -9.37 -5.84 -6.01
N ALA A 185 -9.98 -7.03 -5.99
CA ALA A 185 -9.85 -7.90 -4.84
C ALA A 185 -8.47 -8.61 -4.80
N PHE A 186 -8.00 -9.16 -5.91
CA PHE A 186 -6.78 -9.96 -5.97
C PHE A 186 -5.62 -9.23 -6.68
N PRO A 187 -4.41 -9.20 -6.07
CA PRO A 187 -4.05 -9.50 -4.67
C PRO A 187 -4.40 -8.33 -3.73
N SER A 188 -4.61 -8.56 -2.44
CA SER A 188 -4.93 -7.48 -1.50
C SER A 188 -3.75 -6.57 -1.18
N LEU A 189 -3.79 -5.33 -1.65
CA LEU A 189 -2.80 -4.30 -1.25
C LEU A 189 -2.97 -3.87 0.21
N HIS A 190 -4.16 -3.97 0.81
CA HIS A 190 -4.35 -3.71 2.24
C HIS A 190 -3.55 -4.68 3.10
N ALA A 191 -3.65 -5.99 2.83
CA ALA A 191 -2.86 -7.02 3.50
C ALA A 191 -1.36 -6.83 3.20
N GLY A 192 -1.00 -6.56 1.95
CA GLY A 192 0.39 -6.34 1.55
C GLY A 192 1.03 -5.17 2.27
N TRP A 193 0.40 -3.98 2.26
CA TRP A 193 0.96 -2.79 2.93
C TRP A 193 1.05 -2.95 4.44
N SER A 194 0.10 -3.66 5.06
CA SER A 194 0.16 -3.92 6.50
C SER A 194 1.31 -4.86 6.86
N LEU A 195 1.58 -5.89 6.07
CA LEU A 195 2.77 -6.74 6.24
C LEU A 195 4.06 -5.96 5.95
N TRP A 196 4.06 -5.08 4.93
CA TRP A 196 5.19 -4.19 4.66
C TRP A 196 5.56 -3.36 5.89
N VAL A 197 4.58 -2.79 6.61
CA VAL A 197 4.82 -2.08 7.87
C VAL A 197 5.54 -2.97 8.89
N ALA A 198 5.08 -4.19 9.10
CA ALA A 198 5.69 -5.14 10.03
C ALA A 198 7.15 -5.45 9.66
N ILE A 199 7.42 -5.74 8.38
CA ILE A 199 8.78 -6.03 7.88
C ILE A 199 9.70 -4.84 8.11
N VAL A 200 9.25 -3.63 7.78
CA VAL A 200 10.04 -2.40 7.93
C VAL A 200 10.37 -2.13 9.40
N LEU A 201 9.43 -2.32 10.32
CA LEU A 201 9.69 -2.19 11.75
C LEU A 201 10.73 -3.20 12.26
N ILE A 202 10.68 -4.45 11.77
CA ILE A 202 11.68 -5.47 12.07
C ILE A 202 13.06 -5.05 11.53
N MET A 203 13.14 -4.62 10.27
CA MET A 203 14.38 -4.16 9.62
C MET A 203 14.97 -2.92 10.30
N ALA A 204 14.13 -2.05 10.85
CA ALA A 204 14.54 -0.86 11.59
C ALA A 204 15.09 -1.16 13.00
N GLY A 205 15.03 -2.41 13.45
CA GLY A 205 15.53 -2.83 14.75
C GLY A 205 14.82 -2.17 15.94
N VAL A 206 13.52 -1.85 15.79
CA VAL A 206 12.73 -1.27 16.89
C VAL A 206 12.53 -2.29 18.02
N PRO A 207 12.15 -1.88 19.25
CA PRO A 207 11.89 -2.81 20.35
C PRO A 207 10.90 -3.93 19.95
N ARG A 208 11.10 -5.13 20.49
CA ARG A 208 10.31 -6.32 20.17
C ARG A 208 8.81 -6.09 20.25
N ILE A 209 8.34 -5.35 21.26
CA ILE A 209 6.92 -5.05 21.41
C ILE A 209 6.36 -4.29 20.20
N VAL A 210 7.12 -3.35 19.62
CA VAL A 210 6.71 -2.61 18.44
C VAL A 210 6.71 -3.49 17.18
N GLN A 211 7.65 -4.43 17.08
CA GLN A 211 7.67 -5.45 16.01
C GLN A 211 6.42 -6.35 16.10
N LEU A 212 6.08 -6.81 17.31
CA LEU A 212 4.88 -7.62 17.54
C LEU A 212 3.59 -6.85 17.25
N LEU A 213 3.51 -5.57 17.62
CA LEU A 213 2.38 -4.70 17.25
C LEU A 213 2.26 -4.54 15.73
N GLY A 214 3.38 -4.45 15.00
CA GLY A 214 3.39 -4.43 13.54
C GLY A 214 2.85 -5.73 12.93
N LEU A 215 3.23 -6.88 13.47
CA LEU A 215 2.71 -8.18 13.04
C LEU A 215 1.22 -8.32 13.38
N ALA A 216 0.82 -7.93 14.59
CA ALA A 216 -0.58 -7.93 15.00
C ALA A 216 -1.43 -7.03 14.09
N TYR A 217 -0.90 -5.85 13.70
CA TYR A 217 -1.54 -4.96 12.73
C TYR A 217 -1.75 -5.65 11.38
N ALA A 218 -0.75 -6.38 10.85
CA ALA A 218 -0.86 -7.10 9.58
C ALA A 218 -1.93 -8.21 9.64
N VAL A 219 -1.97 -8.97 10.74
CA VAL A 219 -2.99 -10.01 10.95
C VAL A 219 -4.38 -9.38 11.10
N THR A 220 -4.52 -8.34 11.93
CA THR A 220 -5.80 -7.65 12.12
C THR A 220 -6.31 -7.07 10.81
N MET A 221 -5.45 -6.45 9.98
CA MET A 221 -5.86 -5.95 8.67
C MET A 221 -6.37 -7.09 7.79
N SER A 222 -5.71 -8.24 7.77
CA SER A 222 -6.16 -9.38 6.99
C SER A 222 -7.52 -9.90 7.44
N LEU A 223 -7.77 -9.98 8.75
CA LEU A 223 -9.08 -10.35 9.29
C LEU A 223 -10.15 -9.30 8.94
N VAL A 224 -9.81 -8.01 9.03
CA VAL A 224 -10.72 -6.92 8.71
C VAL A 224 -11.14 -6.95 7.24
N ILE A 225 -10.21 -7.11 6.30
CA ILE A 225 -10.54 -7.11 4.87
C ILE A 225 -11.40 -8.32 4.47
N ILE A 226 -11.19 -9.46 5.13
CA ILE A 226 -11.99 -10.68 4.95
C ILE A 226 -13.38 -10.49 5.58
N GLY A 227 -13.43 -10.13 6.87
CA GLY A 227 -14.69 -9.97 7.60
C GLY A 227 -15.60 -8.86 7.06
N THR A 228 -15.04 -7.84 6.43
CA THR A 228 -15.83 -6.79 5.75
C THR A 228 -16.38 -7.21 4.39
N GLY A 229 -16.08 -8.43 3.90
CA GLY A 229 -16.53 -8.94 2.60
C GLY A 229 -15.79 -8.33 1.39
N ASN A 230 -14.65 -7.68 1.62
CA ASN A 230 -13.87 -7.02 0.57
C ASN A 230 -12.80 -7.91 -0.07
N HIS A 231 -12.38 -8.99 0.61
CA HIS A 231 -11.30 -9.86 0.12
C HIS A 231 -11.52 -11.32 0.51
N TRP A 232 -10.97 -12.21 -0.31
CA TRP A 232 -10.80 -13.63 -0.06
C TRP A 232 -9.57 -13.88 0.82
N VAL A 233 -9.45 -15.02 1.47
CA VAL A 233 -8.23 -15.43 2.20
C VAL A 233 -7.05 -15.48 1.24
N VAL A 234 -7.24 -16.03 0.06
CA VAL A 234 -6.21 -16.10 -1.00
C VAL A 234 -5.73 -14.70 -1.41
N ASP A 235 -6.60 -13.69 -1.43
CA ASP A 235 -6.19 -12.31 -1.74
C ASP A 235 -5.21 -11.77 -0.70
N ALA A 236 -5.47 -12.03 0.58
CA ALA A 236 -4.61 -11.59 1.68
C ALA A 236 -3.23 -12.28 1.61
N VAL A 237 -3.21 -13.60 1.40
CA VAL A 237 -1.96 -14.38 1.24
C VAL A 237 -1.18 -13.90 0.03
N ALA A 238 -1.85 -13.70 -1.11
CA ALA A 238 -1.22 -13.19 -2.33
C ALA A 238 -0.64 -11.77 -2.12
N GLY A 239 -1.34 -10.89 -1.40
CA GLY A 239 -0.84 -9.56 -1.05
C GLY A 239 0.44 -9.62 -0.20
N TRP A 240 0.49 -10.54 0.76
CA TRP A 240 1.71 -10.80 1.55
C TRP A 240 2.85 -11.32 0.67
N LEU A 241 2.59 -12.27 -0.23
CA LEU A 241 3.60 -12.79 -1.16
C LEU A 241 4.14 -11.71 -2.09
N VAL A 242 3.29 -10.85 -2.63
CA VAL A 242 3.70 -9.72 -3.47
C VAL A 242 4.69 -8.81 -2.74
N VAL A 243 4.43 -8.49 -1.48
CA VAL A 243 5.32 -7.65 -0.68
C VAL A 243 6.64 -8.36 -0.39
N LEU A 244 6.63 -9.65 -0.02
CA LEU A 244 7.85 -10.44 0.20
C LEU A 244 8.71 -10.52 -1.06
N VAL A 245 8.11 -10.76 -2.22
CA VAL A 245 8.80 -10.77 -3.53
C VAL A 245 9.39 -9.40 -3.82
N ALA A 246 8.64 -8.31 -3.62
CA ALA A 246 9.12 -6.96 -3.85
C ALA A 246 10.33 -6.62 -2.97
N PHE A 247 10.31 -6.97 -1.68
CA PHE A 247 11.47 -6.81 -0.79
C PHE A 247 12.66 -7.66 -1.25
N GLY A 248 12.42 -8.92 -1.62
CA GLY A 248 13.47 -9.81 -2.13
C GLY A 248 14.15 -9.25 -3.35
N LEU A 249 13.40 -8.78 -4.34
CA LEU A 249 13.92 -8.19 -5.57
C LEU A 249 14.70 -6.89 -5.31
N VAL A 250 14.16 -5.98 -4.48
CA VAL A 250 14.83 -4.73 -4.17
C VAL A 250 16.14 -4.97 -3.41
N THR A 251 16.14 -5.84 -2.42
CA THR A 251 17.36 -6.15 -1.65
C THR A 251 18.41 -6.89 -2.47
N ALA A 252 18.01 -7.77 -3.37
CA ALA A 252 18.93 -8.45 -4.29
C ALA A 252 19.56 -7.45 -5.26
N TRP A 253 18.77 -6.54 -5.82
CA TRP A 253 19.27 -5.49 -6.71
C TRP A 253 20.26 -4.54 -6.01
N GLU A 254 19.97 -4.12 -4.77
CA GLU A 254 20.86 -3.24 -4.00
C GLU A 254 22.20 -3.93 -3.67
N ARG A 255 22.20 -5.23 -3.40
CA ARG A 255 23.42 -6.01 -3.18
C ARG A 255 24.26 -6.16 -4.45
N GLY A 256 23.64 -6.43 -5.59
CA GLY A 256 24.32 -6.56 -6.88
C GLY A 256 25.02 -5.29 -7.32
N GLY A 257 24.39 -4.12 -7.06
CA GLY A 257 24.99 -2.82 -7.37
C GLY A 257 26.22 -2.46 -6.53
N SER A 258 26.32 -2.99 -5.30
CA SER A 258 27.47 -2.72 -4.41
C SER A 258 28.72 -3.54 -4.74
N THR A 259 28.59 -4.65 -5.47
CA THR A 259 29.73 -5.52 -5.84
C THR A 259 30.43 -5.09 -7.13
N SER A 260 29.85 -4.16 -7.90
CA SER A 260 30.38 -3.73 -9.21
C SER A 260 31.26 -2.48 -9.15
N SER A 261 31.64 -1.96 -7.97
CA SER A 261 32.62 -0.88 -7.86
C SER A 261 34.02 -1.46 -8.00
N PRO A 262 34.81 -1.13 -9.05
CA PRO A 262 36.18 -1.61 -9.21
C PRO A 262 37.02 -1.13 -8.02
N ARG A 263 37.77 -2.03 -7.37
CA ARG A 263 38.87 -1.63 -6.50
C ARG A 263 39.81 -0.75 -7.35
N GLN A 264 39.90 0.52 -7.00
CA GLN A 264 40.98 1.36 -7.51
C GLN A 264 42.28 0.67 -7.06
N HIS A 265 43.02 0.11 -8.00
CA HIS A 265 44.40 -0.25 -7.77
C HIS A 265 45.15 1.04 -7.44
N GLU A 266 45.57 1.16 -6.21
CA GLU A 266 46.62 2.09 -5.82
C GLU A 266 47.92 1.57 -6.47
N PRO A 267 48.63 2.34 -7.29
CA PRO A 267 49.95 1.97 -7.79
C PRO A 267 50.98 2.21 -6.66
N ASP A 268 51.80 1.18 -6.41
CA ASP A 268 53.02 1.23 -5.56
C ASP A 268 54.04 2.26 -6.09
#